data_8d97afa8d63e45d5b53d60f7bbc37605
#
_entry.id   8d97afa8d63e45d5b53d60f7bbc37605
#
_cell.length_a   1.000
_cell.length_b   1.000
_cell.length_c   1.000
_cell.angle_alpha   90.00
_cell.angle_beta   90.00
_cell.angle_gamma   90.00
#
_symmetry.space_group_name_H-M   'P 1'
#
loop_
_entity.id
_entity.type
_entity.pdbx_description
1 polymer ?
#
loop_
_entity_poly.entity_id
_entity_poly.type
_entity_poly.pdbx_seq_one_letter_code
_entity_poly.pdbx_strand_id
1 'polypeptide(L)'
;DDQPVNIQALYQVFAADYQVFMATSGAQALQVCRDKLPDLVLLDVVMPGIDGYEVCAQLKADGALRDIPVIFVTAHDDEAAETHGLDVGAVDFISKPINPRVVRARVKTHVTLKQQSDLMRQMVFIDGLTGVFNRRYFDERLASEWRRAARNKAPLSLIMIDVDFFKRYNDRYGHLAGDDCLRQVAGALRAQLKRPGDVVARYGGEEFACLLTETDRP
;
A
#
# COMPACT_ATOMS: atom_id res chain seq x y z
N ASP A 1 -1.33 10.13 -19.64
CA ASP A 1 -1.60 11.03 -20.80
C ASP A 1 -1.00 10.38 -22.04
N ASP A 2 -1.68 10.43 -23.17
CA ASP A 2 -1.19 9.86 -24.43
C ASP A 2 -0.25 10.83 -25.20
N GLN A 3 -0.26 12.10 -24.81
CA GLN A 3 0.52 13.15 -25.47
C GLN A 3 1.87 13.36 -24.80
N PRO A 4 3.01 13.09 -25.48
CA PRO A 4 4.34 13.24 -24.90
C PRO A 4 4.66 14.64 -24.40
N VAL A 5 4.09 15.67 -24.99
CA VAL A 5 4.27 17.08 -24.58
C VAL A 5 3.70 17.33 -23.18
N ASN A 6 2.51 16.80 -22.88
CA ASN A 6 1.89 16.94 -21.57
C ASN A 6 2.66 16.15 -20.51
N ILE A 7 3.07 14.92 -20.86
CA ILE A 7 3.93 14.07 -19.99
C ILE A 7 5.21 14.81 -19.66
N GLN A 8 5.91 15.37 -20.65
CA GLN A 8 7.15 16.09 -20.46
C GLN A 8 6.97 17.36 -19.60
N ALA A 9 5.88 18.09 -19.79
CA ALA A 9 5.57 19.26 -18.97
C ALA A 9 5.37 18.89 -17.49
N LEU A 10 4.58 17.84 -17.21
CA LEU A 10 4.40 17.32 -15.85
C LEU A 10 5.69 16.78 -15.26
N TYR A 11 6.48 16.04 -16.04
CA TYR A 11 7.78 15.54 -15.60
C TYR A 11 8.69 16.67 -15.11
N GLN A 12 8.81 17.77 -15.88
CA GLN A 12 9.62 18.93 -15.46
C GLN A 12 9.13 19.58 -14.16
N VAL A 13 7.83 19.55 -13.90
CA VAL A 13 7.26 20.09 -12.66
C VAL A 13 7.67 19.24 -11.44
N PHE A 14 7.79 17.91 -11.58
CA PHE A 14 7.89 17.00 -10.44
C PHE A 14 9.22 16.29 -10.29
N ALA A 15 10.05 16.18 -11.33
CA ALA A 15 11.27 15.38 -11.33
C ALA A 15 12.32 15.79 -10.27
N ALA A 16 12.27 17.05 -9.79
CA ALA A 16 13.18 17.51 -8.74
C ALA A 16 12.81 17.00 -7.33
N ASP A 17 11.51 16.76 -7.09
CA ASP A 17 10.98 16.48 -5.74
C ASP A 17 10.47 15.05 -5.60
N TYR A 18 10.19 14.34 -6.71
CA TYR A 18 9.53 13.04 -6.75
C TYR A 18 10.16 12.08 -7.74
N GLN A 19 10.04 10.78 -7.48
CA GLN A 19 10.30 9.77 -8.49
C GLN A 19 9.09 9.67 -9.43
N VAL A 20 9.27 10.05 -10.69
CA VAL A 20 8.18 10.13 -11.67
C VAL A 20 8.25 8.93 -12.61
N PHE A 21 7.15 8.21 -12.74
CA PHE A 21 6.91 7.16 -13.73
C PHE A 21 5.96 7.68 -14.80
N MET A 22 6.18 7.28 -16.05
CA MET A 22 5.40 7.78 -17.18
C MET A 22 4.72 6.61 -17.90
N ALA A 23 3.49 6.87 -18.37
CA ALA A 23 2.72 5.95 -19.19
C ALA A 23 2.02 6.72 -20.31
N THR A 24 1.98 6.14 -21.51
CA THR A 24 1.40 6.73 -22.72
C THR A 24 0.07 6.08 -23.12
N SER A 25 -0.44 5.16 -22.29
CA SER A 25 -1.74 4.52 -22.48
C SER A 25 -2.31 4.02 -21.17
N GLY A 26 -3.64 3.82 -21.10
CA GLY A 26 -4.31 3.30 -19.91
C GLY A 26 -3.80 1.93 -19.48
N ALA A 27 -3.56 1.02 -20.42
CA ALA A 27 -3.01 -0.31 -20.12
C ALA A 27 -1.60 -0.24 -19.50
N GLN A 28 -0.73 0.63 -20.04
CA GLN A 28 0.60 0.87 -19.48
C GLN A 28 0.52 1.52 -18.09
N ALA A 29 -0.40 2.46 -17.88
CA ALA A 29 -0.61 3.09 -16.58
C ALA A 29 -0.99 2.07 -15.50
N LEU A 30 -1.92 1.16 -15.79
CA LEU A 30 -2.30 0.06 -14.90
C LEU A 30 -1.12 -0.87 -14.58
N GLN A 31 -0.31 -1.21 -15.58
CA GLN A 31 0.88 -2.04 -15.37
C GLN A 31 1.91 -1.33 -14.47
N VAL A 32 2.21 -0.06 -14.73
CA VAL A 32 3.12 0.75 -13.90
C VAL A 32 2.60 0.84 -12.46
N CYS A 33 1.30 1.05 -12.26
CA CYS A 33 0.71 1.11 -10.92
C CYS A 33 0.88 -0.22 -10.16
N ARG A 34 0.72 -1.37 -10.83
CA ARG A 34 0.93 -2.69 -10.22
C ARG A 34 2.38 -2.96 -9.84
N ASP A 35 3.32 -2.53 -10.70
CA ASP A 35 4.74 -2.82 -10.53
C ASP A 35 5.42 -1.86 -9.53
N LYS A 36 4.96 -0.60 -9.48
CA LYS A 36 5.64 0.49 -8.76
C LYS A 36 4.88 0.99 -7.54
N LEU A 37 3.56 0.75 -7.44
CA LEU A 37 2.70 1.19 -6.35
C LEU A 37 2.92 2.68 -6.02
N PRO A 38 2.69 3.61 -6.96
CA PRO A 38 2.97 5.03 -6.76
C PRO A 38 2.07 5.64 -5.67
N ASP A 39 2.56 6.71 -5.04
CA ASP A 39 1.80 7.44 -4.00
C ASP A 39 0.64 8.28 -4.57
N LEU A 40 0.65 8.56 -5.88
CA LEU A 40 -0.39 9.33 -6.57
C LEU A 40 -0.30 9.09 -8.09
N VAL A 41 -1.45 9.15 -8.76
CA VAL A 41 -1.56 9.08 -10.22
C VAL A 41 -2.16 10.39 -10.74
N LEU A 42 -1.46 11.02 -11.69
CA LEU A 42 -2.04 12.05 -12.56
C LEU A 42 -2.50 11.38 -13.85
N LEU A 43 -3.77 11.49 -14.18
CA LEU A 43 -4.39 10.69 -15.22
C LEU A 43 -5.18 11.57 -16.18
N ASP A 44 -4.83 11.54 -17.45
CA ASP A 44 -5.66 12.15 -18.47
C ASP A 44 -6.97 11.37 -18.64
N VAL A 45 -8.05 12.08 -18.84
CA VAL A 45 -9.37 11.48 -19.11
C VAL A 45 -9.42 10.96 -20.55
N VAL A 46 -8.97 11.76 -21.51
CA VAL A 46 -9.07 11.43 -22.93
C VAL A 46 -7.81 10.72 -23.40
N MET A 47 -7.91 9.42 -23.54
CA MET A 47 -6.83 8.58 -24.06
C MET A 47 -7.37 7.55 -25.05
N PRO A 48 -6.59 7.13 -26.06
CA PRO A 48 -6.99 6.10 -27.00
C PRO A 48 -7.07 4.72 -26.32
N GLY A 49 -8.10 3.95 -26.67
CA GLY A 49 -8.36 2.62 -26.12
C GLY A 49 -9.12 2.69 -24.81
N ILE A 50 -8.46 2.45 -23.69
CA ILE A 50 -9.04 2.56 -22.36
C ILE A 50 -8.92 4.02 -21.89
N ASP A 51 -10.04 4.68 -21.63
CA ASP A 51 -10.05 6.06 -21.16
C ASP A 51 -9.63 6.19 -19.68
N GLY A 52 -9.44 7.43 -19.21
CA GLY A 52 -8.99 7.69 -17.85
C GLY A 52 -10.02 7.27 -16.79
N TYR A 53 -11.30 7.36 -17.06
CA TYR A 53 -12.34 6.94 -16.13
C TYR A 53 -12.31 5.43 -15.92
N GLU A 54 -12.14 4.68 -17.00
CA GLU A 54 -12.05 3.22 -16.96
C GLU A 54 -10.77 2.76 -16.26
N VAL A 55 -9.62 3.43 -16.47
CA VAL A 55 -8.37 3.20 -15.73
C VAL A 55 -8.59 3.45 -14.23
N CYS A 56 -9.22 4.57 -13.86
CA CYS A 56 -9.52 4.89 -12.46
C CYS A 56 -10.41 3.82 -11.82
N ALA A 57 -11.50 3.43 -12.48
CA ALA A 57 -12.40 2.38 -11.99
C ALA A 57 -11.67 1.05 -11.75
N GLN A 58 -10.78 0.64 -12.66
CA GLN A 58 -9.97 -0.57 -12.50
C GLN A 58 -8.97 -0.45 -11.33
N LEU A 59 -8.33 0.72 -11.14
CA LEU A 59 -7.47 0.97 -9.98
C LEU A 59 -8.25 0.86 -8.67
N LYS A 60 -9.46 1.42 -8.61
CA LYS A 60 -10.32 1.40 -7.41
C LYS A 60 -10.90 0.02 -7.11
N ALA A 61 -11.11 -0.81 -8.12
CA ALA A 61 -11.55 -2.20 -7.96
C ALA A 61 -10.43 -3.15 -7.51
N ASP A 62 -9.16 -2.80 -7.72
CA ASP A 62 -8.02 -3.62 -7.32
C ASP A 62 -7.66 -3.38 -5.84
N GLY A 63 -7.70 -4.43 -5.02
CA GLY A 63 -7.45 -4.34 -3.57
C GLY A 63 -6.07 -3.81 -3.18
N ALA A 64 -5.06 -3.90 -4.07
CA ALA A 64 -3.71 -3.38 -3.82
C ALA A 64 -3.54 -1.93 -4.29
N LEU A 65 -4.38 -1.46 -5.23
CA LEU A 65 -4.24 -0.17 -5.90
C LEU A 65 -5.32 0.85 -5.50
N ARG A 66 -6.43 0.40 -4.93
CA ARG A 66 -7.60 1.23 -4.63
C ARG A 66 -7.31 2.46 -3.77
N ASP A 67 -6.29 2.38 -2.92
CA ASP A 67 -5.91 3.45 -2.00
C ASP A 67 -4.95 4.48 -2.62
N ILE A 68 -4.53 4.28 -3.86
CA ILE A 68 -3.73 5.25 -4.62
C ILE A 68 -4.67 6.40 -5.05
N PRO A 69 -4.41 7.64 -4.62
CA PRO A 69 -5.18 8.80 -5.07
C PRO A 69 -4.98 9.04 -6.57
N VAL A 70 -6.07 9.29 -7.28
CA VAL A 70 -6.07 9.62 -8.71
C VAL A 70 -6.55 11.05 -8.86
N ILE A 71 -5.77 11.89 -9.53
CA ILE A 71 -6.17 13.25 -9.94
C ILE A 71 -6.31 13.26 -11.44
N PHE A 72 -7.48 13.62 -11.94
CA PHE A 72 -7.65 13.76 -13.37
C PHE A 72 -7.02 15.06 -13.88
N VAL A 73 -6.42 14.99 -15.07
CA VAL A 73 -5.88 16.13 -15.81
C VAL A 73 -6.65 16.19 -17.12
N THR A 74 -7.59 17.11 -17.26
CA THR A 74 -8.55 17.10 -18.37
C THR A 74 -8.72 18.46 -19.03
N ALA A 75 -9.08 18.46 -20.30
CA ALA A 75 -9.53 19.65 -21.00
C ALA A 75 -11.04 19.95 -20.80
N HIS A 76 -11.78 18.99 -20.22
CA HIS A 76 -13.20 19.16 -19.91
C HIS A 76 -13.31 19.68 -18.48
N ASP A 77 -13.91 20.87 -18.36
CA ASP A 77 -14.12 21.61 -17.12
C ASP A 77 -15.63 21.80 -16.83
N ASP A 78 -16.49 20.97 -17.44
CA ASP A 78 -17.89 20.96 -17.14
C ASP A 78 -18.22 20.18 -15.86
N GLU A 79 -19.25 20.64 -15.13
CA GLU A 79 -19.69 20.09 -13.86
C GLU A 79 -20.07 18.59 -13.93
N ALA A 80 -20.55 18.15 -15.12
CA ALA A 80 -20.93 16.75 -15.32
C ALA A 80 -19.70 15.83 -15.39
N ALA A 81 -18.63 16.26 -16.05
CA ALA A 81 -17.39 15.52 -16.15
C ALA A 81 -16.67 15.45 -14.78
N GLU A 82 -16.68 16.54 -14.00
CA GLU A 82 -16.13 16.56 -12.64
C GLU A 82 -16.90 15.60 -11.72
N THR A 83 -18.23 15.65 -11.74
CA THR A 83 -19.10 14.78 -10.94
C THR A 83 -18.86 13.31 -11.28
N HIS A 84 -18.85 12.97 -12.58
CA HIS A 84 -18.59 11.59 -13.00
C HIS A 84 -17.23 11.08 -12.54
N GLY A 85 -16.20 11.90 -12.61
CA GLY A 85 -14.87 11.49 -12.16
C GLY A 85 -14.77 11.27 -10.65
N LEU A 86 -15.46 12.07 -9.82
CA LEU A 86 -15.53 11.83 -8.39
C LEU A 86 -16.29 10.53 -8.09
N ASP A 87 -17.36 10.24 -8.81
CA ASP A 87 -18.14 9.00 -8.66
C ASP A 87 -17.32 7.75 -8.98
N VAL A 88 -16.40 7.79 -9.94
CA VAL A 88 -15.47 6.68 -10.22
C VAL A 88 -14.30 6.60 -9.26
N GLY A 89 -14.19 7.52 -8.28
CA GLY A 89 -13.26 7.46 -7.18
C GLY A 89 -11.99 8.31 -7.30
N ALA A 90 -11.94 9.26 -8.22
CA ALA A 90 -10.88 10.27 -8.21
C ALA A 90 -10.98 11.18 -6.98
N VAL A 91 -9.86 11.77 -6.58
CA VAL A 91 -9.80 12.66 -5.42
C VAL A 91 -9.78 14.13 -5.78
N ASP A 92 -9.47 14.47 -7.04
CA ASP A 92 -9.36 15.85 -7.50
C ASP A 92 -9.27 15.93 -9.04
N PHE A 93 -9.32 17.17 -9.57
CA PHE A 93 -9.21 17.50 -10.99
C PHE A 93 -8.23 18.64 -11.23
N ILE A 94 -7.62 18.66 -12.39
CA ILE A 94 -6.77 19.74 -12.88
C ILE A 94 -7.18 20.01 -14.34
N SER A 95 -7.67 21.21 -14.62
CA SER A 95 -7.99 21.62 -15.98
C SER A 95 -6.72 21.97 -16.79
N LYS A 96 -6.72 21.62 -18.06
CA LYS A 96 -5.73 22.06 -19.06
C LYS A 96 -6.12 23.47 -19.56
N PRO A 97 -5.17 24.40 -19.78
CA PRO A 97 -3.72 24.25 -19.68
C PRO A 97 -3.23 24.18 -18.24
N ILE A 98 -2.25 23.31 -18.01
CA ILE A 98 -1.73 22.99 -16.66
C ILE A 98 -1.00 24.21 -16.10
N ASN A 99 -1.44 24.70 -14.93
CA ASN A 99 -0.69 25.66 -14.15
C ASN A 99 0.28 24.93 -13.20
N PRO A 100 1.61 25.09 -13.35
CA PRO A 100 2.60 24.37 -12.54
C PRO A 100 2.47 24.59 -11.03
N ARG A 101 2.04 25.79 -10.61
CA ARG A 101 1.86 26.10 -9.19
C ARG A 101 0.64 25.38 -8.60
N VAL A 102 -0.45 25.36 -9.35
CA VAL A 102 -1.70 24.70 -8.93
C VAL A 102 -1.52 23.19 -8.86
N VAL A 103 -0.97 22.57 -9.91
CA VAL A 103 -0.78 21.12 -9.94
C VAL A 103 0.19 20.67 -8.84
N ARG A 104 1.27 21.42 -8.59
CA ARG A 104 2.21 21.12 -7.49
C ARG A 104 1.53 21.18 -6.13
N ALA A 105 0.69 22.18 -5.88
CA ALA A 105 -0.03 22.32 -4.62
C ALA A 105 -1.02 21.16 -4.38
N ARG A 106 -1.82 20.79 -5.39
CA ARG A 106 -2.78 19.69 -5.31
C ARG A 106 -2.09 18.35 -5.10
N VAL A 107 -1.06 18.04 -5.90
CA VAL A 107 -0.26 16.81 -5.73
C VAL A 107 0.33 16.74 -4.33
N LYS A 108 0.96 17.82 -3.83
CA LYS A 108 1.53 17.85 -2.48
C LYS A 108 0.46 17.56 -1.41
N THR A 109 -0.72 18.15 -1.52
CA THR A 109 -1.83 17.91 -0.59
C THR A 109 -2.23 16.44 -0.55
N HIS A 110 -2.49 15.85 -1.72
CA HIS A 110 -2.98 14.46 -1.80
C HIS A 110 -1.89 13.42 -1.46
N VAL A 111 -0.62 13.68 -1.81
CA VAL A 111 0.50 12.83 -1.36
C VAL A 111 0.65 12.89 0.15
N THR A 112 0.56 14.08 0.77
CA THR A 112 0.61 14.22 2.23
C THR A 112 -0.53 13.47 2.92
N LEU A 113 -1.76 13.60 2.43
CA LEU A 113 -2.92 12.88 2.95
C LEU A 113 -2.76 11.36 2.83
N LYS A 114 -2.24 10.88 1.69
CA LYS A 114 -1.93 9.45 1.47
C LYS A 114 -0.91 8.96 2.48
N GLN A 115 0.20 9.66 2.67
CA GLN A 115 1.25 9.31 3.62
C GLN A 115 0.73 9.31 5.07
N GLN A 116 -0.09 10.29 5.46
CA GLN A 116 -0.73 10.31 6.78
C GLN A 116 -1.68 9.11 6.98
N SER A 117 -2.48 8.78 5.97
CA SER A 117 -3.37 7.62 6.01
C SER A 117 -2.58 6.31 6.14
N ASP A 118 -1.47 6.17 5.42
CA ASP A 118 -0.62 4.98 5.49
C ASP A 118 0.06 4.85 6.87
N LEU A 119 0.52 5.97 7.45
CA LEU A 119 1.07 5.99 8.81
C LEU A 119 0.02 5.59 9.85
N MET A 120 -1.20 6.12 9.75
CA MET A 120 -2.30 5.72 10.64
C MET A 120 -2.62 4.23 10.51
N ARG A 121 -2.64 3.69 9.30
CA ARG A 121 -2.82 2.25 9.06
C ARG A 121 -1.69 1.43 9.68
N GLN A 122 -0.45 1.88 9.54
CA GLN A 122 0.71 1.20 10.15
C GLN A 122 0.58 1.16 11.68
N MET A 123 0.16 2.24 12.33
CA MET A 123 -0.09 2.27 13.79
C MET A 123 -1.16 1.27 14.22
N VAL A 124 -2.20 1.06 13.40
CA VAL A 124 -3.26 0.07 13.66
C VAL A 124 -2.78 -1.37 13.49
N PHE A 125 -1.64 -1.59 12.81
CA PHE A 125 -1.11 -2.92 12.49
C PHE A 125 0.01 -3.41 13.41
N ILE A 126 0.49 -2.55 14.31
CA ILE A 126 1.55 -2.92 15.26
C ILE A 126 0.93 -3.35 16.60
N ASP A 127 1.47 -4.39 17.19
CA ASP A 127 1.16 -4.78 18.57
C ASP A 127 1.84 -3.83 19.56
N GLY A 128 1.06 -3.14 20.37
CA GLY A 128 1.53 -2.08 21.28
C GLY A 128 2.51 -2.57 22.36
N LEU A 129 2.53 -3.85 22.70
CA LEU A 129 3.44 -4.42 23.69
C LEU A 129 4.78 -4.81 23.08
N THR A 130 4.73 -5.55 21.98
CA THR A 130 5.90 -6.25 21.43
C THR A 130 6.57 -5.54 20.27
N GLY A 131 5.88 -4.58 19.62
CA GLY A 131 6.39 -3.84 18.47
C GLY A 131 6.52 -4.66 17.18
N VAL A 132 6.05 -5.91 17.15
CA VAL A 132 5.83 -6.69 15.93
C VAL A 132 4.43 -6.42 15.38
N PHE A 133 4.08 -6.98 14.23
CA PHE A 133 2.75 -6.83 13.71
C PHE A 133 1.70 -7.49 14.62
N ASN A 134 0.45 -7.02 14.57
CA ASN A 134 -0.66 -7.64 15.26
C ASN A 134 -1.38 -8.66 14.35
N ARG A 135 -2.34 -9.40 14.93
CA ARG A 135 -3.14 -10.40 14.23
C ARG A 135 -3.85 -9.85 12.99
N ARG A 136 -4.39 -8.62 13.07
CA ARG A 136 -5.11 -8.03 11.94
C ARG A 136 -4.22 -7.87 10.71
N TYR A 137 -3.02 -7.33 10.89
CA TYR A 137 -2.04 -7.23 9.80
C TYR A 137 -1.68 -8.60 9.23
N PHE A 138 -1.47 -9.57 10.13
CA PHE A 138 -1.13 -10.93 9.73
C PHE A 138 -2.21 -11.55 8.84
N ASP A 139 -3.49 -11.46 9.23
CA ASP A 139 -4.61 -12.01 8.48
C ASP A 139 -4.75 -11.35 7.10
N GLU A 140 -4.61 -10.02 7.02
CA GLU A 140 -4.63 -9.27 5.75
C GLU A 140 -3.45 -9.67 4.84
N ARG A 141 -2.25 -9.80 5.42
CA ARG A 141 -1.04 -10.16 4.69
C ARG A 141 -1.08 -11.60 4.20
N LEU A 142 -1.52 -12.52 5.03
CA LEU A 142 -1.69 -13.92 4.66
C LEU A 142 -2.64 -14.06 3.46
N ALA A 143 -3.79 -13.39 3.48
CA ALA A 143 -4.74 -13.43 2.37
C ALA A 143 -4.16 -12.90 1.06
N SER A 144 -3.31 -11.86 1.11
CA SER A 144 -2.67 -11.29 -0.07
C SER A 144 -1.55 -12.18 -0.62
N GLU A 145 -0.68 -12.68 0.26
CA GLU A 145 0.44 -13.54 -0.13
C GLU A 145 -0.02 -14.93 -0.59
N TRP A 146 -1.10 -15.47 0.00
CA TRP A 146 -1.72 -16.69 -0.47
C TRP A 146 -2.15 -16.60 -1.95
N ARG A 147 -2.84 -15.50 -2.30
CA ARG A 147 -3.26 -15.27 -3.69
C ARG A 147 -2.08 -15.08 -4.63
N ARG A 148 -1.03 -14.40 -4.17
CA ARG A 148 0.22 -14.17 -4.93
C ARG A 148 0.96 -15.49 -5.16
N ALA A 149 1.16 -16.28 -4.10
CA ALA A 149 1.83 -17.57 -4.14
C ALA A 149 1.09 -18.56 -5.08
N ALA A 150 -0.25 -18.60 -4.99
CA ALA A 150 -1.07 -19.44 -5.86
C ALA A 150 -0.92 -19.07 -7.34
N ARG A 151 -0.90 -17.76 -7.69
CA ARG A 151 -0.70 -17.31 -9.09
C ARG A 151 0.70 -17.64 -9.61
N ASN A 152 1.72 -17.43 -8.78
CA ASN A 152 3.12 -17.59 -9.18
C ASN A 152 3.61 -19.03 -8.98
N LYS A 153 2.78 -19.93 -8.43
CA LYS A 153 3.15 -21.29 -8.02
C LYS A 153 4.39 -21.30 -7.10
N ALA A 154 4.53 -20.26 -6.26
CA ALA A 154 5.60 -20.10 -5.31
C ALA A 154 5.22 -20.73 -3.96
N PRO A 155 6.17 -21.29 -3.21
CA PRO A 155 5.90 -21.80 -1.87
C PRO A 155 5.60 -20.66 -0.89
N LEU A 156 4.75 -20.94 0.10
CA LEU A 156 4.40 -20.06 1.20
C LEU A 156 4.36 -20.89 2.47
N SER A 157 5.14 -20.51 3.48
CA SER A 157 5.18 -21.22 4.76
C SER A 157 4.57 -20.37 5.87
N LEU A 158 3.84 -21.03 6.75
CA LEU A 158 3.24 -20.48 7.97
C LEU A 158 3.76 -21.22 9.17
N ILE A 159 4.19 -20.49 10.20
CA ILE A 159 4.62 -21.03 11.50
C ILE A 159 3.77 -20.39 12.59
N MET A 160 3.09 -21.22 13.39
CA MET A 160 2.45 -20.81 14.63
C MET A 160 3.35 -21.16 15.81
N ILE A 161 3.50 -20.25 16.74
CA ILE A 161 4.39 -20.35 17.89
C ILE A 161 3.61 -19.97 19.15
N ASP A 162 3.72 -20.78 20.17
CA ASP A 162 3.15 -20.53 21.50
C ASP A 162 4.28 -20.55 22.54
N VAL A 163 4.21 -19.65 23.54
CA VAL A 163 5.21 -19.61 24.60
C VAL A 163 4.82 -20.59 25.71
N ASP A 164 5.51 -21.72 25.78
CA ASP A 164 5.24 -22.76 26.74
C ASP A 164 5.21 -22.26 28.19
N PHE A 165 4.19 -22.67 28.93
CA PHE A 165 4.02 -22.37 30.34
C PHE A 165 3.96 -20.88 30.69
N PHE A 166 3.58 -20.00 29.74
CA PHE A 166 3.60 -18.56 29.94
C PHE A 166 2.72 -18.11 31.12
N LYS A 167 1.53 -18.72 31.30
CA LYS A 167 0.69 -18.46 32.46
C LYS A 167 1.41 -18.73 33.79
N ARG A 168 2.12 -19.89 33.89
CA ARG A 168 2.89 -20.24 35.10
C ARG A 168 4.06 -19.29 35.36
N TYR A 169 4.64 -18.78 34.30
CA TYR A 169 5.66 -17.73 34.36
C TYR A 169 5.10 -16.44 34.94
N ASN A 170 3.95 -15.99 34.47
CA ASN A 170 3.24 -14.82 34.99
C ASN A 170 2.83 -14.98 36.45
N ASP A 171 2.29 -16.15 36.83
CA ASP A 171 1.87 -16.44 38.19
C ASP A 171 3.05 -16.38 39.18
N ARG A 172 4.25 -16.74 38.71
CA ARG A 172 5.48 -16.77 39.55
C ARG A 172 6.21 -15.43 39.59
N TYR A 173 6.30 -14.71 38.47
CA TYR A 173 7.18 -13.54 38.32
C TYR A 173 6.42 -12.24 38.10
N GLY A 174 5.10 -12.31 37.97
CA GLY A 174 4.22 -11.17 37.70
C GLY A 174 4.10 -10.81 36.23
N HIS A 175 3.05 -10.06 35.91
CA HIS A 175 2.70 -9.69 34.52
C HIS A 175 3.76 -8.80 33.86
N LEU A 176 4.45 -7.93 34.61
CA LEU A 176 5.52 -7.10 34.04
C LEU A 176 6.68 -7.95 33.49
N ALA A 177 7.06 -9.00 34.23
CA ALA A 177 8.08 -9.94 33.75
C ALA A 177 7.60 -10.74 32.53
N GLY A 178 6.31 -11.08 32.48
CA GLY A 178 5.68 -11.69 31.30
C GLY A 178 5.69 -10.78 30.08
N ASP A 179 5.39 -9.50 30.26
CA ASP A 179 5.48 -8.51 29.18
C ASP A 179 6.90 -8.38 28.62
N ASP A 180 7.91 -8.39 29.49
CA ASP A 180 9.30 -8.37 29.06
C ASP A 180 9.72 -9.67 28.34
N CYS A 181 9.22 -10.81 28.79
CA CYS A 181 9.40 -12.09 28.10
C CYS A 181 8.83 -12.02 26.67
N LEU A 182 7.60 -11.55 26.51
CA LEU A 182 6.97 -11.41 25.19
C LEU A 182 7.73 -10.44 24.27
N ARG A 183 8.26 -9.33 24.80
CA ARG A 183 9.11 -8.39 24.04
C ARG A 183 10.40 -9.07 23.57
N GLN A 184 11.03 -9.89 24.41
CA GLN A 184 12.24 -10.62 24.05
C GLN A 184 11.97 -11.69 22.99
N VAL A 185 10.90 -12.47 23.13
CA VAL A 185 10.49 -13.46 22.13
C VAL A 185 10.23 -12.79 20.79
N ALA A 186 9.44 -11.72 20.78
CA ALA A 186 9.15 -10.94 19.56
C ALA A 186 10.43 -10.41 18.90
N GLY A 187 11.36 -9.87 19.71
CA GLY A 187 12.65 -9.38 19.22
C GLY A 187 13.51 -10.49 18.62
N ALA A 188 13.56 -11.65 19.25
CA ALA A 188 14.29 -12.83 18.75
C ALA A 188 13.71 -13.33 17.42
N LEU A 189 12.39 -13.45 17.31
CA LEU A 189 11.72 -13.86 16.08
C LEU A 189 11.98 -12.85 14.95
N ARG A 190 11.82 -11.55 15.21
CA ARG A 190 12.06 -10.49 14.24
C ARG A 190 13.50 -10.47 13.73
N ALA A 191 14.47 -10.75 14.59
CA ALA A 191 15.88 -10.78 14.22
C ALA A 191 16.24 -11.93 13.24
N GLN A 192 15.45 -13.02 13.22
CA GLN A 192 15.64 -14.15 12.31
C GLN A 192 15.00 -13.91 10.94
N LEU A 193 13.98 -13.07 10.85
CA LEU A 193 13.27 -12.76 9.59
C LEU A 193 13.98 -11.63 8.86
N LYS A 194 14.77 -11.97 7.84
CA LYS A 194 15.65 -11.01 7.12
C LYS A 194 15.12 -10.62 5.75
N ARG A 195 14.10 -11.32 5.23
CA ARG A 195 13.55 -11.04 3.89
C ARG A 195 12.44 -9.98 3.99
N PRO A 196 12.34 -9.04 3.04
CA PRO A 196 11.32 -7.98 3.08
C PRO A 196 9.87 -8.49 3.05
N GLY A 197 9.66 -9.71 2.54
CA GLY A 197 8.34 -10.34 2.46
C GLY A 197 7.93 -11.13 3.70
N ASP A 198 8.88 -11.42 4.62
CA ASP A 198 8.61 -12.19 5.82
C ASP A 198 7.93 -11.33 6.88
N VAL A 199 6.98 -11.92 7.59
CA VAL A 199 6.18 -11.23 8.61
C VAL A 199 6.24 -12.02 9.91
N VAL A 200 6.43 -11.32 11.03
CA VAL A 200 6.16 -11.82 12.38
C VAL A 200 5.06 -10.98 13.01
N ALA A 201 4.08 -11.63 13.61
CA ALA A 201 2.98 -10.99 14.30
C ALA A 201 2.73 -11.66 15.66
N ARG A 202 2.24 -10.87 16.61
CA ARG A 202 1.60 -11.40 17.81
C ARG A 202 0.15 -11.72 17.46
N TYR A 203 -0.17 -13.01 17.48
CA TYR A 203 -1.48 -13.49 17.03
C TYR A 203 -2.54 -13.38 18.15
N GLY A 204 -2.13 -13.53 19.42
CA GLY A 204 -2.96 -13.32 20.60
C GLY A 204 -2.22 -13.77 21.86
N GLY A 205 -2.44 -13.13 23.01
CA GLY A 205 -1.82 -13.54 24.26
C GLY A 205 -0.33 -13.78 24.16
N GLU A 206 0.08 -15.04 24.32
CA GLU A 206 1.45 -15.54 24.17
C GLU A 206 1.75 -16.18 22.80
N GLU A 207 0.80 -16.10 21.86
CA GLU A 207 0.92 -16.71 20.54
C GLU A 207 1.53 -15.75 19.52
N PHE A 208 2.46 -16.28 18.71
CA PHE A 208 3.06 -15.59 17.58
C PHE A 208 2.84 -16.36 16.29
N ALA A 209 2.78 -15.62 15.17
CA ALA A 209 2.67 -16.21 13.84
C ALA A 209 3.75 -15.62 12.93
N CYS A 210 4.39 -16.48 12.13
CA CYS A 210 5.34 -16.06 11.11
C CYS A 210 4.83 -16.50 9.74
N LEU A 211 4.89 -15.59 8.76
CA LEU A 211 4.60 -15.85 7.36
C LEU A 211 5.90 -15.69 6.58
N LEU A 212 6.31 -16.74 5.87
CA LEU A 212 7.56 -16.79 5.11
C LEU A 212 7.24 -16.93 3.63
N THR A 213 7.54 -15.90 2.87
CA THR A 213 7.31 -15.87 1.42
C THR A 213 8.41 -16.61 0.67
N GLU A 214 8.05 -17.29 -0.43
CA GLU A 214 8.97 -18.02 -1.29
C GLU A 214 9.89 -19.00 -0.51
N THR A 215 9.32 -19.58 0.55
CA THR A 215 10.03 -20.51 1.44
C THR A 215 9.30 -21.84 1.45
N ASP A 216 10.00 -22.91 1.07
CA ASP A 216 9.54 -24.30 1.12
C ASP A 216 9.97 -24.96 2.43
N ARG A 217 9.42 -26.15 2.71
CA ARG A 217 9.89 -26.98 3.82
C ARG A 217 11.36 -27.32 3.64
N PRO A 218 12.14 -27.36 4.73
CA PRO A 218 13.50 -27.88 4.70
C PRO A 218 13.53 -29.38 4.36
#